data_6596b75cf2f75c4f82d40587209ea3f7
#
_entry.id   6596b75cf2f75c4f82d40587209ea3f7
#
_cell.length_a   1.000
_cell.length_b   1.000
_cell.length_c   1.000
_cell.angle_alpha   90.00
_cell.angle_beta   90.00
_cell.angle_gamma   90.00
#
_symmetry.space_group_name_H-M   'P 1'
#
loop_
_entity.id
_entity.type
_entity.pdbx_description
1 polymer ?
#
loop_
_entity_poly.entity_id
_entity_poly.type
_entity_poly.pdbx_seq_one_letter_code
_entity_poly.pdbx_strand_id
1 'polypeptide(L)'
;MTQKELAGRLAGIGLPVAYLAFRTRQTPPYVCYLYTYDTKFFADDTVYFSVGHYQVELYTSVKSPDAEALVEGALSGLCWENSETYLDSERLYQILYEIEV
;
A
#
# COMPACT_ATOMS: atom_id res chain seq x y z
N MET A 1 -12.00 7.42 2.17
CA MET A 1 -11.84 6.10 1.51
C MET A 1 -11.84 5.00 2.57
N THR A 2 -12.44 3.88 2.27
CA THR A 2 -12.45 2.71 3.16
C THR A 2 -11.38 1.71 2.74
N GLN A 3 -11.07 0.76 3.63
CA GLN A 3 -10.16 -0.34 3.31
C GLN A 3 -10.68 -1.13 2.10
N LYS A 4 -12.00 -1.31 2.01
CA LYS A 4 -12.63 -2.03 0.89
C LYS A 4 -12.41 -1.31 -0.44
N GLU A 5 -12.49 0.00 -0.44
CA GLU A 5 -12.25 0.81 -1.65
C GLU A 5 -10.78 0.73 -2.08
N LEU A 6 -9.87 0.77 -1.12
CA LEU A 6 -8.43 0.60 -1.41
C LEU A 6 -8.16 -0.80 -1.99
N ALA A 7 -8.74 -1.83 -1.38
CA ALA A 7 -8.64 -3.20 -1.88
C ALA A 7 -9.15 -3.32 -3.31
N GLY A 8 -10.28 -2.67 -3.62
CA GLY A 8 -10.84 -2.66 -4.96
C GLY A 8 -9.93 -2.01 -5.99
N ARG A 9 -9.28 -0.90 -5.63
CA ARG A 9 -8.31 -0.24 -6.51
C ARG A 9 -7.12 -1.14 -6.80
N LEU A 10 -6.57 -1.77 -5.76
CA LEU A 10 -5.41 -2.66 -5.91
C LEU A 10 -5.75 -3.93 -6.67
N ALA A 11 -6.95 -4.45 -6.52
CA ALA A 11 -7.37 -5.66 -7.23
C ALA A 11 -7.35 -5.51 -8.76
N GLY A 12 -7.45 -4.28 -9.26
CA GLY A 12 -7.47 -4.01 -10.70
C GLY A 12 -6.10 -3.95 -11.37
N ILE A 13 -4.99 -4.06 -10.63
CA ILE A 13 -3.66 -3.85 -11.22
C ILE A 13 -3.06 -5.09 -11.89
N GLY A 14 -3.68 -6.27 -11.72
CA GLY A 14 -3.21 -7.49 -12.37
C GLY A 14 -2.10 -8.23 -11.64
N LEU A 15 -1.76 -7.81 -10.42
CA LEU A 15 -0.78 -8.50 -9.58
C LEU A 15 -1.48 -9.18 -8.41
N PRO A 16 -0.88 -10.25 -7.81
CA PRO A 16 -1.42 -10.81 -6.57
C PRO A 16 -1.42 -9.77 -5.46
N VAL A 17 -2.53 -9.63 -4.76
CA VAL A 17 -2.71 -8.64 -3.69
C VAL A 17 -3.32 -9.32 -2.48
N ALA A 18 -2.78 -9.04 -1.29
CA ALA A 18 -3.33 -9.54 -0.03
C ALA A 18 -3.25 -8.48 1.07
N TYR A 19 -4.17 -8.57 2.03
CA TYR A 19 -4.11 -7.73 3.23
C TYR A 19 -3.08 -8.31 4.19
N LEU A 20 -2.15 -7.49 4.61
CA LEU A 20 -1.06 -7.76 5.55
C LEU A 20 -0.01 -8.74 5.01
N ALA A 21 -0.42 -9.95 4.65
CA ALA A 21 0.50 -10.97 4.15
C ALA A 21 -0.26 -12.08 3.41
N PHE A 22 0.46 -12.82 2.57
CA PHE A 22 -0.08 -14.04 1.97
C PHE A 22 0.10 -15.21 2.92
N ARG A 23 -0.85 -16.15 2.92
CA ARG A 23 -0.76 -17.36 3.74
C ARG A 23 0.27 -18.34 3.20
N THR A 24 0.53 -18.30 1.90
CA THR A 24 1.51 -19.12 1.22
C THR A 24 2.52 -18.25 0.52
N ARG A 25 3.69 -18.82 0.22
CA ARG A 25 4.75 -18.09 -0.48
C ARG A 25 4.28 -17.67 -1.87
N GLN A 26 4.50 -16.41 -2.21
CA GLN A 26 4.15 -15.86 -3.52
C GLN A 26 5.41 -15.63 -4.36
N THR A 27 5.26 -15.77 -5.68
CA THR A 27 6.30 -15.39 -6.62
C THR A 27 6.17 -13.89 -6.93
N PRO A 28 7.25 -13.10 -6.80
CA PRO A 28 7.21 -11.69 -7.17
C PRO A 28 6.90 -11.50 -8.66
N PRO A 29 6.26 -10.40 -9.08
CA PRO A 29 5.83 -9.28 -8.22
C PRO A 29 4.50 -9.56 -7.51
N TYR A 30 4.38 -9.03 -6.29
CA TYR A 30 3.11 -9.09 -5.53
C TYR A 30 3.00 -7.88 -4.61
N VAL A 31 1.80 -7.67 -4.10
CA VAL A 31 1.46 -6.50 -3.28
C VAL A 31 0.79 -6.93 -1.98
N CYS A 32 1.22 -6.34 -0.87
CA CYS A 32 0.53 -6.43 0.40
C CYS A 32 0.11 -5.04 0.84
N TYR A 33 -1.02 -4.92 1.52
CA TYR A 33 -1.46 -3.64 2.06
C TYR A 33 -1.99 -3.82 3.47
N LEU A 34 -1.90 -2.75 4.28
CA LEU A 34 -2.35 -2.81 5.67
C LEU A 34 -2.76 -1.43 6.16
N TYR A 35 -3.66 -1.44 7.15
CA TYR A 35 -4.03 -0.25 7.91
C TYR A 35 -3.02 -0.04 9.02
N THR A 36 -2.62 1.21 9.25
CA THR A 36 -1.67 1.54 10.31
C THR A 36 -2.30 2.33 11.47
N TYR A 37 -2.89 3.49 11.20
CA TYR A 37 -3.50 4.30 12.23
C TYR A 37 -4.37 5.39 11.60
N ASP A 38 -5.16 6.06 12.45
CA ASP A 38 -5.90 7.27 12.07
C ASP A 38 -5.26 8.49 12.72
N THR A 39 -5.23 9.60 11.99
CA THR A 39 -5.02 10.92 12.55
C THR A 39 -6.40 11.53 12.77
N LYS A 40 -6.69 11.94 14.01
CA LYS A 40 -7.99 12.49 14.36
C LYS A 40 -7.87 13.98 14.65
N PHE A 41 -8.83 14.74 14.14
CA PHE A 41 -8.90 16.19 14.33
C PHE A 41 -10.10 16.49 15.21
N PHE A 42 -9.87 17.21 16.31
CA PHE A 42 -10.87 17.48 17.33
C PHE A 42 -11.35 18.94 17.25
N ALA A 43 -12.64 19.13 17.55
CA ALA A 43 -13.22 20.43 17.76
C ALA A 43 -14.20 20.30 18.94
N ASP A 44 -14.10 21.16 19.96
CA ASP A 44 -14.97 21.16 21.13
C ASP A 44 -15.04 19.80 21.83
N ASP A 45 -13.88 19.16 22.04
CA ASP A 45 -13.70 17.83 22.66
C ASP A 45 -14.38 16.70 21.91
N THR A 46 -14.75 16.92 20.65
CA THR A 46 -15.39 15.93 19.79
C THR A 46 -14.51 15.67 18.56
N VAL A 47 -14.47 14.43 18.08
CA VAL A 47 -13.78 14.12 16.82
C VAL A 47 -14.50 14.82 15.68
N TYR A 48 -13.84 15.79 15.04
CA TYR A 48 -14.39 16.54 13.93
C TYR A 48 -14.29 15.73 12.63
N PHE A 49 -13.11 15.18 12.34
CA PHE A 49 -12.90 14.23 11.26
C PHE A 49 -11.62 13.43 11.53
N SER A 50 -11.44 12.35 10.80
CA SER A 50 -10.25 11.53 10.90
C SER A 50 -9.70 11.20 9.52
N VAL A 51 -8.39 10.96 9.45
CA VAL A 51 -7.69 10.57 8.25
C VAL A 51 -7.06 9.21 8.51
N GLY A 52 -7.41 8.21 7.71
CA GLY A 52 -6.84 6.87 7.80
C GLY A 52 -5.47 6.81 7.12
N HIS A 53 -4.55 6.06 7.71
CA HIS A 53 -3.22 5.83 7.16
C HIS A 53 -3.08 4.35 6.81
N TYR A 54 -2.66 4.10 5.57
CA TYR A 54 -2.44 2.75 5.04
C TYR A 54 -1.04 2.65 4.46
N GLN A 55 -0.51 1.45 4.45
CA GLN A 55 0.72 1.14 3.74
C GLN A 55 0.41 0.15 2.63
N VAL A 56 1.01 0.38 1.46
CA VAL A 56 0.97 -0.56 0.34
C VAL A 56 2.41 -0.94 0.04
N GLU A 57 2.69 -2.23 0.05
CA GLU A 57 4.04 -2.76 -0.12
C GLU A 57 4.09 -3.56 -1.43
N LEU A 58 4.91 -3.08 -2.37
CA LEU A 58 5.17 -3.79 -3.63
C LEU A 58 6.50 -4.54 -3.49
N TYR A 59 6.48 -5.83 -3.78
CA TYR A 59 7.67 -6.67 -3.74
C TYR A 59 8.02 -7.12 -5.15
N THR A 60 9.27 -6.90 -5.56
CA THR A 60 9.78 -7.30 -6.87
C THR A 60 11.15 -7.94 -6.73
N SER A 61 11.47 -8.90 -7.58
CA SER A 61 12.79 -9.56 -7.56
C SER A 61 13.87 -8.71 -8.22
N VAL A 62 13.48 -7.85 -9.16
CA VAL A 62 14.34 -6.86 -9.79
C VAL A 62 13.65 -5.49 -9.74
N LYS A 63 14.41 -4.43 -9.85
CA LYS A 63 13.83 -3.08 -9.92
C LYS A 63 12.88 -3.04 -11.11
N SER A 64 11.60 -2.75 -10.86
CA SER A 64 10.56 -2.79 -11.87
C SER A 64 9.72 -1.50 -11.89
N PRO A 65 10.15 -0.50 -12.66
CA PRO A 65 9.35 0.72 -12.83
C PRO A 65 7.95 0.45 -13.38
N ASP A 66 7.78 -0.60 -14.19
CA ASP A 66 6.46 -0.96 -14.73
C ASP A 66 5.50 -1.42 -13.64
N ALA A 67 5.97 -2.26 -12.71
CA ALA A 67 5.16 -2.70 -11.58
C ALA A 67 4.84 -1.53 -10.65
N GLU A 68 5.80 -0.64 -10.40
CA GLU A 68 5.60 0.55 -9.61
C GLU A 68 4.53 1.45 -10.24
N ALA A 69 4.55 1.62 -11.56
CA ALA A 69 3.56 2.41 -12.27
C ALA A 69 2.14 1.85 -12.12
N LEU A 70 1.99 0.54 -12.09
CA LEU A 70 0.70 -0.11 -11.87
C LEU A 70 0.13 0.24 -10.49
N VAL A 71 0.95 0.15 -9.45
CA VAL A 71 0.53 0.50 -8.09
C VAL A 71 0.24 1.98 -7.99
N GLU A 72 1.11 2.84 -8.51
CA GLU A 72 0.93 4.29 -8.46
C GLU A 72 -0.32 4.73 -9.21
N GLY A 73 -0.64 4.08 -10.32
CA GLY A 73 -1.89 4.32 -11.04
C GLY A 73 -3.12 4.00 -10.20
N ALA A 74 -3.07 2.93 -9.39
CA ALA A 74 -4.15 2.58 -8.49
C ALA A 74 -4.31 3.60 -7.35
N LEU A 75 -3.24 4.30 -6.98
CA LEU A 75 -3.23 5.32 -5.94
C LEU A 75 -3.51 6.72 -6.47
N SER A 76 -3.83 6.86 -7.74
CA SER A 76 -4.11 8.14 -8.38
C SER A 76 -5.19 8.90 -7.63
N GLY A 77 -4.97 10.19 -7.38
CA GLY A 77 -5.89 11.04 -6.65
C GLY A 77 -5.77 10.97 -5.13
N LEU A 78 -4.90 10.10 -4.61
CA LEU A 78 -4.64 9.99 -3.18
C LEU A 78 -3.32 10.66 -2.83
N CYS A 79 -3.20 11.08 -1.56
CA CYS A 79 -1.92 11.57 -1.04
C CYS A 79 -1.05 10.37 -0.67
N TRP A 80 0.09 10.22 -1.31
CA TRP A 80 1.00 9.14 -1.00
C TRP A 80 2.45 9.57 -1.09
N GLU A 81 3.29 8.90 -0.30
CA GLU A 81 4.74 9.02 -0.34
C GLU A 81 5.32 7.63 -0.50
N ASN A 82 6.50 7.50 -1.07
CA ASN A 82 7.13 6.21 -1.24
C ASN A 82 8.57 6.19 -0.77
N SER A 83 9.03 4.99 -0.43
CA SER A 83 10.43 4.71 -0.14
C SER A 83 10.76 3.32 -0.65
N GLU A 84 12.04 3.06 -0.87
CA GLU A 84 12.51 1.81 -1.42
C GLU A 84 13.55 1.19 -0.49
N THR A 85 13.44 -0.12 -0.28
CA THR A 85 14.38 -0.90 0.51
C THR A 85 14.67 -2.21 -0.21
N TYR A 86 15.93 -2.65 -0.17
CA TYR A 86 16.28 -3.97 -0.65
C TYR A 86 16.39 -4.92 0.54
N LEU A 87 15.62 -6.02 0.49
CA LEU A 87 15.58 -7.03 1.54
C LEU A 87 16.59 -8.13 1.21
N ASP A 88 17.81 -8.03 1.73
CA ASP A 88 18.92 -8.95 1.41
C ASP A 88 18.56 -10.42 1.69
N SER A 89 17.90 -10.69 2.81
CA SER A 89 17.56 -12.06 3.21
C SER A 89 16.59 -12.73 2.24
N GLU A 90 15.74 -11.95 1.60
CA GLU A 90 14.71 -12.44 0.67
C GLU A 90 15.04 -12.17 -0.79
N ARG A 91 16.08 -11.36 -1.04
CA ARG A 91 16.49 -10.92 -2.37
C ARG A 91 15.35 -10.24 -3.13
N LEU A 92 14.64 -9.34 -2.43
CA LEU A 92 13.51 -8.61 -2.98
C LEU A 92 13.69 -7.11 -2.77
N TYR A 93 13.20 -6.33 -3.74
CA TYR A 93 12.96 -4.91 -3.53
C TYR A 93 11.59 -4.74 -2.90
N GLN A 94 11.52 -3.90 -1.89
CA GLN A 94 10.26 -3.48 -1.28
C GLN A 94 10.07 -2.00 -1.56
N ILE A 95 8.99 -1.65 -2.26
CA ILE A 95 8.59 -0.26 -2.44
C ILE A 95 7.41 -0.04 -1.51
N LEU A 96 7.61 0.81 -0.51
CA LEU A 96 6.61 1.12 0.48
C LEU A 96 5.92 2.43 0.10
N TYR A 97 4.59 2.36 -0.07
CA TYR A 97 3.75 3.53 -0.29
C TYR A 97 2.96 3.80 0.98
N GLU A 98 3.11 4.98 1.54
CA GLU A 98 2.33 5.44 2.70
C GLU A 98 1.22 6.34 2.20
N ILE A 99 -0.02 6.03 2.56
CA ILE A 99 -1.21 6.67 2.01
C ILE A 99 -2.05 7.28 3.12
N GLU A 100 -2.54 8.48 2.87
CA GLU A 100 -3.53 9.14 3.73
C GLU A 100 -4.87 9.22 2.99
N VAL A 101 -5.92 8.77 3.64
CA VAL A 101 -7.27 8.77 3.04
C VAL A 101 -8.36 9.18 4.03
#